data_bd3d9fcfcfd4a2dcd47e19059fa3fbfb
#
_entry.id   bd3d9fcfcfd4a2dcd47e19059fa3fbfb
#
_cell.length_a   1.000
_cell.length_b   1.000
_cell.length_c   1.000
_cell.angle_alpha   90.00
_cell.angle_beta   90.00
_cell.angle_gamma   90.00
#
_symmetry.space_group_name_H-M   'P 1'
#
loop_
_entity.id
_entity.type
_entity.pdbx_description
1 polymer ?
#
loop_
_entity_poly.entity_id
_entity_poly.type
_entity_poly.pdbx_seq_one_letter_code
_entity_poly.pdbx_strand_id
1 'polypeptide(L)'
;MEIGESVVFVNDVEGIQAGRHGRVIGLCDDTVMVGCRLRERLQYVLVHTWDVLPEPMWRRLLRRRQIAHGKNMRTPVITGRDR
;
A
#
# COMPACT_ATOMS: atom_id res chain seq x y z
N MET A 1 -8.58 2.99 -11.72
CA MET A 1 -8.45 1.66 -11.12
C MET A 1 -9.38 0.70 -11.82
N GLU A 2 -8.89 -0.48 -12.17
CA GLU A 2 -9.63 -1.42 -12.99
C GLU A 2 -9.69 -2.80 -12.36
N ILE A 3 -10.73 -3.55 -12.71
CA ILE A 3 -10.85 -4.93 -12.27
C ILE A 3 -9.67 -5.75 -12.82
N GLY A 4 -9.07 -6.57 -11.97
CA GLY A 4 -7.88 -7.35 -12.31
C GLY A 4 -6.57 -6.66 -12.03
N GLU A 5 -6.61 -5.39 -11.67
CA GLU A 5 -5.40 -4.62 -11.40
C GLU A 5 -4.81 -5.00 -10.04
N SER A 6 -3.48 -5.06 -9.98
CA SER A 6 -2.78 -5.29 -8.72
C SER A 6 -2.68 -3.98 -7.95
N VAL A 7 -2.99 -4.04 -6.66
CA VAL A 7 -2.97 -2.87 -5.78
C VAL A 7 -2.24 -3.20 -4.50
N VAL A 8 -1.86 -2.15 -3.76
CA VAL A 8 -1.20 -2.29 -2.46
C VAL A 8 -2.01 -1.49 -1.45
N PHE A 9 -2.25 -2.08 -0.31
CA PHE A 9 -2.94 -1.39 0.79
C PHE A 9 -2.02 -0.34 1.37
N VAL A 10 -2.51 0.89 1.48
CA VAL A 10 -1.74 1.97 2.09
C VAL A 10 -2.21 2.26 3.51
N ASN A 11 -3.35 1.73 3.90
CA ASN A 11 -3.89 1.82 5.26
C ASN A 11 -4.21 0.42 5.76
N ASP A 12 -4.19 0.25 7.07
CA ASP A 12 -4.63 -1.00 7.68
C ASP A 12 -6.15 -1.10 7.54
N VAL A 13 -6.63 -2.22 7.03
CA VAL A 13 -8.07 -2.43 6.80
C VAL A 13 -8.43 -3.84 7.23
N GLU A 14 -9.32 -3.96 8.21
CA GLU A 14 -9.91 -5.24 8.62
C GLU A 14 -8.90 -6.37 8.76
N GLY A 15 -7.82 -6.10 9.48
CA GLY A 15 -6.80 -7.11 9.73
C GLY A 15 -5.76 -7.23 8.64
N ILE A 16 -5.92 -6.50 7.54
CA ILE A 16 -4.93 -6.47 6.47
C ILE A 16 -4.04 -5.28 6.70
N GLN A 17 -2.75 -5.52 6.84
CA GLN A 17 -1.79 -4.47 7.14
C GLN A 17 -1.39 -3.71 5.89
N ALA A 18 -1.10 -2.42 6.06
CA ALA A 18 -0.56 -1.61 4.98
C ALA A 18 0.70 -2.28 4.42
N GLY A 19 0.85 -2.20 3.12
CA GLY A 19 1.96 -2.85 2.42
C GLY A 19 1.60 -4.19 1.81
N ARG A 20 0.46 -4.75 2.18
CA ARG A 20 -0.02 -5.99 1.57
C ARG A 20 -0.51 -5.75 0.16
N HIS A 21 -0.36 -6.77 -0.68
CA HIS A 21 -0.81 -6.71 -2.07
C HIS A 21 -2.16 -7.37 -2.22
N GLY A 22 -2.95 -6.86 -3.17
CA GLY A 22 -4.23 -7.46 -3.49
C GLY A 22 -4.55 -7.23 -4.95
N ARG A 23 -5.72 -7.71 -5.35
CA ARG A 23 -6.19 -7.56 -6.72
C ARG A 23 -7.62 -7.06 -6.71
N VAL A 24 -7.90 -6.09 -7.56
CA VAL A 24 -9.25 -5.52 -7.68
C VAL A 24 -10.16 -6.55 -8.34
N ILE A 25 -11.27 -6.88 -7.68
CA ILE A 25 -12.25 -7.82 -8.22
C ILE A 25 -13.61 -7.16 -8.46
N GLY A 26 -13.80 -5.94 -7.97
CA GLY A 26 -15.05 -5.22 -8.20
C GLY A 26 -14.87 -3.75 -7.91
N LEU A 27 -15.68 -2.93 -8.55
CA LEU A 27 -15.66 -1.48 -8.39
C LEU A 27 -17.08 -0.98 -8.19
N CYS A 28 -17.25 -0.02 -7.28
CA CYS A 28 -18.53 0.62 -7.05
C CYS A 28 -18.30 2.02 -6.52
N ASP A 29 -18.47 3.03 -7.37
CA ASP A 29 -18.26 4.44 -7.04
C ASP A 29 -16.86 4.65 -6.44
N ASP A 30 -16.79 5.06 -5.17
CA ASP A 30 -15.50 5.28 -4.50
C ASP A 30 -15.10 4.10 -3.61
N THR A 31 -15.73 2.95 -3.79
CA THR A 31 -15.35 1.73 -3.07
C THR A 31 -14.84 0.68 -4.03
N VAL A 32 -13.97 -0.18 -3.52
CA VAL A 32 -13.30 -1.21 -4.32
C VAL A 32 -13.33 -2.51 -3.55
N MET A 33 -13.75 -3.58 -4.22
CA MET A 33 -13.65 -4.92 -3.64
C MET A 33 -12.28 -5.48 -4.02
N VAL A 34 -11.50 -5.85 -3.01
CA VAL A 34 -10.13 -6.33 -3.22
C VAL A 34 -9.99 -7.73 -2.66
N GLY A 35 -9.44 -8.64 -3.47
CA GLY A 35 -9.07 -9.96 -3.02
C GLY A 35 -7.64 -9.95 -2.54
N CYS A 36 -7.41 -10.39 -1.32
CA CYS A 36 -6.09 -10.41 -0.71
C CYS A 36 -5.80 -11.80 -0.17
N ARG A 37 -4.64 -12.34 -0.53
CA ARG A 37 -4.24 -13.64 -0.04
C ARG A 37 -3.47 -13.48 1.27
N LEU A 38 -4.02 -14.05 2.33
CA LEU A 38 -3.41 -14.03 3.65
C LEU A 38 -3.09 -15.47 4.03
N ARG A 39 -1.81 -15.80 4.03
CA ARG A 39 -1.34 -17.17 4.28
C ARG A 39 -1.97 -18.12 3.26
N GLU A 40 -2.84 -19.03 3.73
CA GLU A 40 -3.48 -20.00 2.85
C GLU A 40 -4.92 -19.62 2.50
N ARG A 41 -5.34 -18.45 2.96
CA ARG A 41 -6.72 -18.02 2.76
C ARG A 41 -6.78 -16.86 1.80
N LEU A 42 -7.84 -16.83 1.02
CA LEU A 42 -8.17 -15.69 0.17
C LEU A 42 -9.27 -14.91 0.87
N GLN A 43 -9.01 -13.66 1.15
CA GLN A 43 -9.96 -12.80 1.84
C GLN A 43 -10.38 -11.67 0.91
N TYR A 44 -11.68 -11.40 0.88
CA TYR A 44 -12.24 -10.31 0.09
C TYR A 44 -12.66 -9.19 1.04
N VAL A 45 -12.23 -7.97 0.75
CA VAL A 45 -12.58 -6.81 1.57
C VAL A 45 -13.07 -5.69 0.68
N LEU A 46 -14.04 -4.93 1.20
CA LEU A 46 -14.54 -3.74 0.53
C LEU A 46 -13.86 -2.55 1.18
N VAL A 47 -13.13 -1.78 0.39
CA VAL A 47 -12.35 -0.65 0.88
C VAL A 47 -12.66 0.59 0.06
N HIS A 48 -12.23 1.74 0.55
CA HIS A 48 -12.32 2.97 -0.23
C HIS A 48 -11.14 3.06 -1.19
N THR A 49 -11.34 3.81 -2.27
CA THR A 49 -10.28 3.95 -3.28
C THR A 49 -9.02 4.56 -2.70
N TRP A 50 -9.13 5.33 -1.62
CA TRP A 50 -7.95 5.94 -0.99
C TRP A 50 -7.22 4.99 -0.02
N ASP A 51 -7.75 3.79 0.19
CA ASP A 51 -7.07 2.81 1.05
C ASP A 51 -6.08 1.95 0.28
N VAL A 52 -6.08 2.04 -1.04
CA VAL A 52 -5.20 1.24 -1.89
C VAL A 52 -4.62 2.09 -3.00
N LEU A 53 -3.46 1.67 -3.51
CA LEU A 53 -2.84 2.32 -4.66
C LEU A 53 -2.52 1.26 -5.71
N PRO A 54 -2.62 1.59 -7.00
CA PRO A 54 -2.09 0.71 -8.04
C PRO A 54 -0.62 0.42 -7.78
N GLU A 55 -0.22 -0.82 -8.01
CA GLU A 55 1.13 -1.26 -7.67
C GLU A 55 2.24 -0.41 -8.31
N PRO A 56 2.15 0.01 -9.57
CA PRO A 56 3.20 0.87 -10.15
C PRO A 56 3.36 2.19 -9.40
N MET A 57 2.25 2.77 -8.92
CA MET A 57 2.31 4.02 -8.15
C MET A 57 2.96 3.80 -6.80
N TRP A 58 2.66 2.67 -6.17
CA TRP A 58 3.26 2.30 -4.90
C TRP A 58 4.78 2.15 -5.03
N ARG A 59 5.22 1.51 -6.11
CA ARG A 59 6.65 1.33 -6.35
C ARG A 59 7.38 2.66 -6.52
N ARG A 60 6.76 3.61 -7.19
CA ARG A 60 7.32 4.95 -7.34
C ARG A 60 7.45 5.64 -5.99
N LEU A 61 6.43 5.52 -5.17
CA LEU A 61 6.42 6.12 -3.84
C LEU A 61 7.54 5.55 -2.97
N LEU A 62 7.69 4.23 -2.99
CA LEU A 62 8.77 3.58 -2.24
C LEU A 62 10.14 4.05 -2.69
N ARG A 63 10.32 4.18 -4.00
CA ARG A 63 11.60 4.62 -4.55
C ARG A 63 11.95 6.02 -4.08
N ARG A 64 10.97 6.90 -4.05
CA ARG A 64 11.18 8.26 -3.53
C ARG A 64 11.55 8.26 -2.06
N ARG A 65 10.87 7.43 -1.27
CA ARG A 65 11.15 7.32 0.15
C ARG A 65 12.56 6.81 0.41
N GLN A 66 12.98 5.83 -0.36
CA GLN A 66 14.32 5.26 -0.20
C GLN A 66 15.40 6.29 -0.50
N ILE A 67 15.21 7.09 -1.53
CA ILE A 67 16.17 8.14 -1.86
C ILE A 67 16.22 9.18 -0.75
N ALA A 68 15.06 9.62 -0.28
CA ALA A 68 14.99 10.61 0.79
C ALA A 68 15.63 10.06 2.08
N HIS A 69 15.36 8.81 2.39
CA HIS A 69 15.94 8.17 3.57
C HIS A 69 17.46 8.09 3.48
N GLY A 70 17.97 7.77 2.31
CA GLY A 70 19.40 7.69 2.10
C GLY A 70 20.07 9.01 2.39
N LYS A 71 19.48 10.10 1.93
CA LYS A 71 20.01 11.43 2.20
C LYS A 71 19.95 11.79 3.67
N ASN A 72 18.83 11.47 4.32
CA ASN A 72 18.66 11.79 5.73
C ASN A 72 19.60 11.00 6.60
N MET A 73 19.86 9.78 6.27
CA MET A 73 20.74 8.93 7.06
C MET A 73 22.17 9.43 7.06
N ARG A 74 22.55 10.16 6.06
CA ARG A 74 23.89 10.75 6.00
C ARG A 74 24.08 11.89 6.98
N THR A 75 23.01 12.55 7.31
CA THR A 75 23.09 13.65 8.26
C THR A 75 23.00 13.20 9.68
N PRO A 76 22.78 12.16 10.05
CA PRO A 76 22.52 11.37 11.18
C PRO A 76 21.71 11.75 12.26
N VAL A 77 21.36 11.58 11.98
CA VAL A 77 20.30 11.52 12.48
C VAL A 77 19.75 11.38 13.46
N ILE A 78 19.90 11.55 13.35
CA ILE A 78 19.34 11.39 14.08
C ILE A 78 19.06 11.41 14.79
N THR A 79 19.36 11.72 14.72
CA THR A 79 18.87 11.65 15.45
C THR A 79 18.52 11.82 15.94
N GLY A 80 18.92 11.98 15.80
CA GLY A 80 18.37 12.03 16.49
C GLY A 80 18.11 12.51 16.48
N ARG A 81 18.34 12.78 16.24
CA ARG A 81 18.02 12.97 16.42
C ARG A 81 17.64 13.34 16.42
N ASP A 82 18.00 13.67 16.22
CA ASP A 82 17.69 13.69 16.41
C ASP A 82 17.35 13.95 16.44
N ARG A 83 17.57 14.27 16.28
CA ARG A 83 17.27 14.17 16.70
C ARG A 83 16.98 13.98 17.11
#